data_a0521959da58b2c074607e54c01d8c7b
#
_entry.id   a0521959da58b2c074607e54c01d8c7b
#
_cell.length_a   1.000
_cell.length_b   1.000
_cell.length_c   1.000
_cell.angle_alpha   90.00
_cell.angle_beta   90.00
_cell.angle_gamma   90.00
#
_symmetry.space_group_name_H-M   'P 1'
#
loop_
_entity.id
_entity.type
_entity.pdbx_description
1 polymer ?
#
loop_
_entity_poly.entity_id
_entity_poly.type
_entity_poly.pdbx_seq_one_letter_code
_entity_poly.pdbx_strand_id
1 'polypeptide(L)'
;MSNWNLATILSSLHTDIQGRLGLARSSFAHPGVKGDASEAVWLSLLQTYLPKRYQAETAHVVDSEGKFSDQIDVVVFDRQYSPFIFDFQGQKVIPAESVYAVFEAKQTVDAALISYAQAKVASVRALSRTSLPIPHAGGVYKAKEPFPILGGILSFESEWAPALGPSMERALSDYADPGRLDLGCIAAHGHFNRKA
;
A
#
# COMPACT_ATOMS: atom_id res chain seq x y z
N MET A 1 24.79 -22.12 -22.56
CA MET A 1 24.35 -20.80 -22.11
C MET A 1 22.97 -20.94 -21.51
N SER A 2 22.78 -20.68 -20.22
CA SER A 2 21.47 -20.72 -19.59
C SER A 2 20.60 -19.62 -20.18
N ASN A 3 19.53 -19.97 -20.88
CA ASN A 3 18.55 -19.01 -21.36
C ASN A 3 17.78 -18.46 -20.16
N TRP A 4 18.09 -17.25 -19.75
CA TRP A 4 17.32 -16.51 -18.74
C TRP A 4 15.91 -16.27 -19.29
N ASN A 5 14.90 -16.73 -18.56
CA ASN A 5 13.50 -16.55 -18.93
C ASN A 5 12.81 -15.73 -17.84
N LEU A 6 12.41 -14.51 -18.18
CA LEU A 6 11.74 -13.59 -17.26
C LEU A 6 10.46 -14.19 -16.66
N ALA A 7 9.68 -14.91 -17.48
CA ALA A 7 8.45 -15.54 -17.00
C ALA A 7 8.73 -16.57 -15.90
N THR A 8 9.80 -17.36 -16.05
CA THR A 8 10.22 -18.34 -15.03
C THR A 8 10.68 -17.65 -13.76
N ILE A 9 11.43 -16.53 -13.87
CA ILE A 9 11.89 -15.77 -12.70
C ILE A 9 10.69 -15.19 -11.94
N LEU A 10 9.74 -14.55 -12.64
CA LEU A 10 8.53 -13.99 -12.03
C LEU A 10 7.64 -15.06 -11.41
N SER A 11 7.50 -16.22 -12.06
CA SER A 11 6.76 -17.36 -11.49
C SER A 11 7.41 -17.89 -10.22
N SER A 12 8.74 -17.98 -10.19
CA SER A 12 9.47 -18.41 -8.99
C SER A 12 9.32 -17.42 -7.85
N LEU A 13 9.39 -16.11 -8.14
CA LEU A 13 9.15 -15.05 -7.16
C LEU A 13 7.72 -15.14 -6.60
N HIS A 14 6.73 -15.34 -7.46
CA HIS A 14 5.33 -15.51 -7.05
C HIS A 14 5.17 -16.71 -6.11
N THR A 15 5.77 -17.85 -6.44
CA THR A 15 5.76 -19.06 -5.61
C THR A 15 6.43 -18.82 -4.24
N ASP A 16 7.55 -18.10 -4.19
CA ASP A 16 8.24 -17.75 -2.95
C ASP A 16 7.36 -16.85 -2.05
N ILE A 17 6.72 -15.84 -2.63
CA ILE A 17 5.82 -14.93 -1.90
C ILE A 17 4.63 -15.71 -1.33
N GLN A 18 3.98 -16.54 -2.14
CA GLN A 18 2.87 -17.39 -1.68
C GLN A 18 3.32 -18.33 -0.55
N GLY A 19 4.51 -18.93 -0.68
CA GLY A 19 5.09 -19.79 0.36
C GLY A 19 5.29 -19.04 1.69
N ARG A 20 5.83 -17.85 1.65
CA ARG A 20 6.04 -17.00 2.86
C ARG A 20 4.71 -16.59 3.50
N LEU A 21 3.72 -16.16 2.69
CA LEU A 21 2.39 -15.81 3.19
C LEU A 21 1.66 -17.02 3.79
N GLY A 22 1.77 -18.18 3.15
CA GLY A 22 1.24 -19.45 3.66
C GLY A 22 1.90 -19.87 4.98
N LEU A 23 3.22 -19.70 5.11
CA LEU A 23 3.95 -19.96 6.34
C LEU A 23 3.50 -19.01 7.46
N ALA A 24 3.39 -17.73 7.18
CA ALA A 24 2.87 -16.73 8.13
C ALA A 24 1.46 -17.12 8.64
N ARG A 25 0.60 -17.62 7.74
CA ARG A 25 -0.74 -18.09 8.09
C ARG A 25 -0.76 -19.33 8.98
N SER A 26 0.11 -20.30 8.72
CA SER A 26 0.11 -21.62 9.37
C SER A 26 0.92 -21.68 10.66
N SER A 27 1.97 -20.85 10.79
CA SER A 27 2.95 -20.97 11.88
C SER A 27 2.53 -20.31 13.18
N PHE A 28 1.57 -19.39 13.16
CA PHE A 28 1.16 -18.63 14.35
C PHE A 28 -0.28 -18.92 14.75
N ALA A 29 -0.49 -19.24 16.03
CA ALA A 29 -1.83 -19.52 16.56
C ALA A 29 -2.65 -18.22 16.81
N HIS A 30 -1.96 -17.13 17.20
CA HIS A 30 -2.61 -15.86 17.56
C HIS A 30 -2.88 -14.98 16.33
N PRO A 31 -4.12 -14.45 16.17
CA PRO A 31 -4.48 -13.63 15.00
C PRO A 31 -3.61 -12.39 14.78
N GLY A 32 -3.21 -11.67 15.84
CA GLY A 32 -2.34 -10.51 15.74
C GLY A 32 -0.96 -10.84 15.17
N VAL A 33 -0.31 -11.89 15.66
CA VAL A 33 1.01 -12.32 15.17
C VAL A 33 0.95 -12.78 13.70
N LYS A 34 -0.18 -13.37 13.28
CA LYS A 34 -0.42 -13.69 11.85
C LYS A 34 -0.52 -12.45 10.98
N GLY A 35 -1.19 -11.41 11.47
CA GLY A 35 -1.29 -10.11 10.80
C GLY A 35 0.10 -9.52 10.58
N ASP A 36 0.84 -9.31 11.66
CA ASP A 36 2.19 -8.72 11.63
C ASP A 36 3.14 -9.49 10.70
N ALA A 37 3.08 -10.83 10.71
CA ALA A 37 3.89 -11.66 9.82
C ALA A 37 3.53 -11.49 8.34
N SER A 38 2.26 -11.31 8.01
CA SER A 38 1.80 -11.05 6.63
C SER A 38 2.24 -9.67 6.15
N GLU A 39 2.06 -8.65 6.98
CA GLU A 39 2.52 -7.28 6.72
C GLU A 39 4.02 -7.25 6.44
N ALA A 40 4.83 -7.95 7.26
CA ALA A 40 6.27 -8.05 7.09
C ALA A 40 6.67 -8.68 5.74
N VAL A 41 5.92 -9.66 5.23
CA VAL A 41 6.17 -10.26 3.91
C VAL A 41 5.95 -9.22 2.80
N TRP A 42 4.84 -8.48 2.84
CA TRP A 42 4.55 -7.44 1.86
C TRP A 42 5.54 -6.28 1.91
N LEU A 43 5.90 -5.81 3.11
CA LEU A 43 6.92 -4.77 3.28
C LEU A 43 8.27 -5.22 2.72
N SER A 44 8.73 -6.43 3.07
CA SER A 44 9.98 -6.99 2.56
C SER A 44 10.01 -7.08 1.03
N LEU A 45 8.88 -7.50 0.41
CA LEU A 45 8.74 -7.54 -1.04
C LEU A 45 8.91 -6.15 -1.66
N LEU A 46 8.16 -5.18 -1.17
CA LEU A 46 8.20 -3.82 -1.69
C LEU A 46 9.57 -3.17 -1.47
N GLN A 47 10.16 -3.30 -0.28
CA GLN A 47 11.51 -2.79 0.02
C GLN A 47 12.59 -3.41 -0.87
N THR A 48 12.42 -4.67 -1.29
CA THR A 48 13.37 -5.37 -2.17
C THR A 48 13.26 -4.89 -3.62
N TYR A 49 12.06 -4.66 -4.12
CA TYR A 49 11.82 -4.46 -5.55
C TYR A 49 11.46 -3.03 -5.96
N LEU A 50 11.07 -2.17 -5.03
CA LEU A 50 10.88 -0.76 -5.33
C LEU A 50 12.21 -0.09 -5.74
N PRO A 51 12.18 0.84 -6.71
CA PRO A 51 13.34 1.69 -6.96
C PRO A 51 13.81 2.37 -5.68
N LYS A 52 15.12 2.52 -5.47
CA LYS A 52 15.72 3.06 -4.22
C LYS A 52 15.19 4.43 -3.78
N ARG A 53 14.61 5.19 -4.69
CA ARG A 53 13.95 6.45 -4.41
C ARG A 53 12.73 6.25 -3.50
N TYR A 54 12.02 5.14 -3.65
CA TYR A 54 10.81 4.84 -2.90
C TYR A 54 11.11 3.87 -1.77
N GLN A 55 10.45 4.07 -0.66
CA GLN A 55 10.49 3.16 0.49
C GLN A 55 9.07 2.76 0.87
N ALA A 56 8.95 1.63 1.55
CA ALA A 56 7.71 1.12 2.09
C ALA A 56 7.88 0.87 3.59
N GLU A 57 6.98 1.40 4.42
CA GLU A 57 7.02 1.29 5.88
C GLU A 57 5.60 1.24 6.45
N THR A 58 5.44 0.63 7.62
CA THR A 58 4.26 0.83 8.46
C THR A 58 4.37 2.18 9.14
N ALA A 59 3.38 3.06 8.96
CA ALA A 59 3.49 4.44 9.43
C ALA A 59 2.14 5.13 9.62
N HIS A 60 2.16 6.25 10.34
CA HIS A 60 1.15 7.29 10.26
C HIS A 60 1.56 8.32 9.22
N VAL A 61 0.58 8.90 8.53
CA VAL A 61 0.78 10.03 7.62
C VAL A 61 0.32 11.30 8.32
N VAL A 62 1.08 12.38 8.18
CA VAL A 62 0.77 13.68 8.80
C VAL A 62 0.77 14.78 7.75
N ASP A 63 -0.12 15.75 7.89
CA ASP A 63 -0.16 16.95 7.06
C ASP A 63 0.50 18.17 7.73
N SER A 64 0.60 19.26 6.98
CA SER A 64 1.16 20.54 7.46
C SER A 64 0.32 21.23 8.53
N GLU A 65 -0.94 20.81 8.73
CA GLU A 65 -1.83 21.33 9.79
C GLU A 65 -1.72 20.51 11.08
N GLY A 66 -0.90 19.44 11.08
CA GLY A 66 -0.71 18.54 12.22
C GLY A 66 -1.80 17.48 12.38
N LYS A 67 -2.61 17.24 11.35
CA LYS A 67 -3.57 16.13 11.32
C LYS A 67 -2.88 14.83 10.94
N PHE A 68 -3.29 13.75 11.59
CA PHE A 68 -2.75 12.40 11.36
C PHE A 68 -3.78 11.51 10.71
N SER A 69 -3.30 10.61 9.83
CA SER A 69 -4.07 9.46 9.40
C SER A 69 -4.18 8.40 10.50
N ASP A 70 -5.00 7.40 10.30
CA ASP A 70 -4.83 6.13 10.99
C ASP A 70 -3.43 5.54 10.70
N GLN A 71 -3.00 4.56 11.50
CA GLN A 71 -1.83 3.75 11.19
C GLN A 71 -2.11 2.92 9.94
N ILE A 72 -1.20 2.97 8.98
CA ILE A 72 -1.28 2.28 7.69
C ILE A 72 -0.25 1.16 7.67
N ASP A 73 -0.66 -0.03 7.28
CA ASP A 73 0.21 -1.21 7.24
C ASP A 73 1.37 -1.03 6.25
N VAL A 74 1.09 -0.43 5.08
CA VAL A 74 2.12 -0.18 4.05
C VAL A 74 1.94 1.22 3.46
N VAL A 75 2.86 2.12 3.75
CA VAL A 75 2.98 3.44 3.12
C VAL A 75 4.15 3.43 2.17
N VAL A 76 3.90 3.69 0.89
CA VAL A 76 4.95 3.87 -0.13
C VAL A 76 5.19 5.37 -0.32
N PHE A 77 6.41 5.81 -0.11
CA PHE A 77 6.76 7.24 -0.09
C PHE A 77 8.10 7.54 -0.74
N ASP A 78 8.28 8.79 -1.12
CA ASP A 78 9.53 9.32 -1.67
C ASP A 78 10.55 9.55 -0.56
N ARG A 79 11.67 8.84 -0.59
CA ARG A 79 12.75 9.03 0.38
C ARG A 79 13.78 10.07 -0.07
N GLN A 80 13.86 10.32 -1.36
CA GLN A 80 14.89 11.21 -1.91
C GLN A 80 14.57 12.69 -1.68
N TYR A 81 13.31 13.08 -1.83
CA TYR A 81 12.85 14.46 -1.71
C TYR A 81 12.06 14.75 -0.44
N SER A 82 11.87 13.75 0.43
CA SER A 82 11.27 13.94 1.75
C SER A 82 12.36 13.92 2.83
N PRO A 83 12.86 15.09 3.24
CA PRO A 83 13.96 15.17 4.21
C PRO A 83 13.54 14.76 5.61
N PHE A 84 12.26 14.83 5.92
CA PHE A 84 11.75 14.62 7.27
C PHE A 84 10.84 13.39 7.33
N ILE A 85 11.37 12.34 7.99
CA ILE A 85 10.60 11.19 8.43
C ILE A 85 10.93 11.01 9.89
N PHE A 86 9.91 11.09 10.72
CA PHE A 86 10.06 10.98 12.16
C PHE A 86 9.93 9.51 12.57
N ASP A 87 10.88 9.04 13.38
CA ASP A 87 10.85 7.71 14.00
C ASP A 87 10.95 7.88 15.51
N PHE A 88 9.90 7.53 16.22
CA PHE A 88 9.86 7.61 17.68
C PHE A 88 9.26 6.31 18.25
N GLN A 89 10.07 5.58 19.01
CA GLN A 89 9.67 4.32 19.62
C GLN A 89 9.08 3.30 18.64
N GLY A 90 9.66 3.22 17.42
CA GLY A 90 9.19 2.35 16.37
C GLY A 90 7.93 2.83 15.63
N GLN A 91 7.39 4.00 16.00
CA GLN A 91 6.30 4.65 15.26
C GLN A 91 6.87 5.61 14.24
N LYS A 92 6.59 5.35 12.97
CA LYS A 92 7.03 6.22 11.88
C LYS A 92 5.92 7.20 11.50
N VAL A 93 6.33 8.43 11.25
CA VAL A 93 5.45 9.51 10.78
C VAL A 93 6.01 10.06 9.48
N ILE A 94 5.18 10.08 8.44
CA ILE A 94 5.57 10.42 7.08
C ILE A 94 4.72 11.62 6.60
N PRO A 95 5.35 12.69 6.07
CA PRO A 95 4.60 13.82 5.51
C PRO A 95 3.73 13.41 4.32
N ALA A 96 2.48 13.88 4.28
CA ALA A 96 1.49 13.54 3.26
C ALA A 96 1.95 13.87 1.83
N GLU A 97 2.78 14.90 1.66
CA GLU A 97 3.35 15.33 0.39
C GLU A 97 4.29 14.29 -0.23
N SER A 98 4.89 13.42 0.58
CA SER A 98 5.82 12.40 0.12
C SER A 98 5.17 11.06 -0.23
N VAL A 99 3.89 10.89 0.09
CA VAL A 99 3.18 9.61 -0.05
C VAL A 99 2.68 9.41 -1.48
N TYR A 100 2.99 8.27 -2.06
CA TYR A 100 2.53 7.84 -3.39
C TYR A 100 1.40 6.83 -3.33
N ALA A 101 1.50 5.87 -2.40
CA ALA A 101 0.49 4.84 -2.26
C ALA A 101 0.39 4.36 -0.82
N VAL A 102 -0.79 3.88 -0.45
CA VAL A 102 -1.07 3.27 0.85
C VAL A 102 -1.86 1.98 0.66
N PHE A 103 -1.49 0.98 1.45
CA PHE A 103 -2.15 -0.32 1.40
C PHE A 103 -2.44 -0.82 2.80
N GLU A 104 -3.58 -1.45 2.94
CA GLU A 104 -3.90 -2.33 4.06
C GLU A 104 -3.46 -3.76 3.70
N ALA A 105 -2.84 -4.47 4.62
CA ALA A 105 -2.37 -5.83 4.43
C ALA A 105 -3.15 -6.82 5.32
N LYS A 106 -3.75 -7.85 4.72
CA LYS A 106 -4.58 -8.83 5.44
C LYS A 106 -4.28 -10.27 4.97
N GLN A 107 -4.54 -11.22 5.84
CA GLN A 107 -4.40 -12.65 5.51
C GLN A 107 -5.46 -13.12 4.52
N THR A 108 -6.67 -12.61 4.67
CA THR A 108 -7.83 -12.97 3.86
C THR A 108 -8.63 -11.70 3.61
N VAL A 109 -9.31 -11.59 2.48
CA VAL A 109 -10.17 -10.47 2.15
C VAL A 109 -11.63 -10.88 2.14
N ASP A 110 -12.46 -10.06 2.79
CA ASP A 110 -13.91 -10.08 2.79
C ASP A 110 -14.50 -8.66 2.65
N ALA A 111 -15.81 -8.51 2.69
CA ALA A 111 -16.46 -7.20 2.55
C ALA A 111 -16.12 -6.24 3.70
N ALA A 112 -16.02 -6.74 4.93
CA ALA A 112 -15.72 -5.92 6.10
C ALA A 112 -14.27 -5.40 6.04
N LEU A 113 -13.32 -6.25 5.63
CA LEU A 113 -11.92 -5.88 5.47
C LEU A 113 -11.68 -4.95 4.27
N ILE A 114 -12.45 -5.08 3.18
CA ILE A 114 -12.46 -4.08 2.10
C ILE A 114 -12.94 -2.72 2.64
N SER A 115 -14.05 -2.69 3.36
CA SER A 115 -14.57 -1.44 3.95
C SER A 115 -13.58 -0.83 4.95
N TYR A 116 -12.91 -1.65 5.74
CA TYR A 116 -11.86 -1.21 6.65
C TYR A 116 -10.68 -0.58 5.90
N ALA A 117 -10.19 -1.23 4.83
CA ALA A 117 -9.11 -0.69 4.00
C ALA A 117 -9.53 0.63 3.33
N GLN A 118 -10.78 0.74 2.89
CA GLN A 118 -11.34 1.97 2.33
C GLN A 118 -11.35 3.12 3.36
N ALA A 119 -11.71 2.86 4.61
CA ALA A 119 -11.64 3.84 5.68
C ALA A 119 -10.19 4.31 5.96
N LYS A 120 -9.24 3.38 5.96
CA LYS A 120 -7.80 3.70 6.08
C LYS A 120 -7.29 4.60 4.95
N VAL A 121 -7.62 4.26 3.70
CA VAL A 121 -7.28 5.10 2.54
C VAL A 121 -7.92 6.48 2.65
N ALA A 122 -9.18 6.56 3.07
CA ALA A 122 -9.89 7.81 3.29
C ALA A 122 -9.18 8.70 4.32
N SER A 123 -8.70 8.12 5.43
CA SER A 123 -7.99 8.86 6.48
C SER A 123 -6.73 9.56 5.95
N VAL A 124 -6.03 8.93 5.01
CA VAL A 124 -4.83 9.51 4.37
C VAL A 124 -5.21 10.58 3.34
N ARG A 125 -6.20 10.30 2.49
CA ARG A 125 -6.61 11.24 1.43
C ARG A 125 -7.35 12.48 1.94
N ALA A 126 -7.84 12.43 3.17
CA ALA A 126 -8.42 13.61 3.84
C ALA A 126 -7.38 14.61 4.33
N LEU A 127 -6.08 14.25 4.32
CA LEU A 127 -5.01 15.15 4.76
C LEU A 127 -4.72 16.23 3.73
N SER A 128 -4.44 17.43 4.22
CA SER A 128 -4.00 18.57 3.40
C SER A 128 -2.64 18.29 2.79
N ARG A 129 -2.49 18.52 1.48
CA ARG A 129 -1.22 18.37 0.77
C ARG A 129 -0.85 19.66 0.07
N THR A 130 0.34 20.13 0.33
CA THR A 130 0.83 21.42 -0.17
C THR A 130 1.80 21.24 -1.33
N SER A 131 1.88 22.24 -2.18
CA SER A 131 2.87 22.33 -3.25
C SER A 131 3.31 23.79 -3.38
N LEU A 132 4.60 24.02 -3.47
CA LEU A 132 5.18 25.34 -3.58
C LEU A 132 5.68 25.64 -4.99
N PRO A 133 5.64 26.91 -5.44
CA PRO A 133 6.31 27.32 -6.65
C PRO A 133 7.84 27.12 -6.50
N ILE A 134 8.49 26.66 -7.56
CA ILE A 134 9.94 26.38 -7.56
C ILE A 134 10.64 27.46 -8.38
N PRO A 135 11.45 28.35 -7.78
CA PRO A 135 12.25 29.32 -8.53
C PRO A 135 13.38 28.59 -9.28
N HIS A 136 13.67 29.05 -10.49
CA HIS A 136 14.77 28.59 -11.32
C HIS A 136 15.38 29.74 -12.10
N ALA A 137 16.52 29.53 -12.76
CA ALA A 137 17.27 30.59 -13.43
C ALA A 137 16.48 31.37 -14.51
N GLY A 138 15.46 30.77 -15.11
CA GLY A 138 14.62 31.41 -16.14
C GLY A 138 13.26 31.88 -15.63
N GLY A 139 12.97 31.82 -14.32
CA GLY A 139 11.66 32.22 -13.76
C GLY A 139 11.20 31.36 -12.59
N VAL A 140 9.91 31.06 -12.56
CA VAL A 140 9.29 30.28 -11.49
C VAL A 140 8.37 29.21 -12.08
N TYR A 141 8.59 27.96 -11.75
CA TYR A 141 7.59 26.91 -11.97
C TYR A 141 6.44 27.11 -10.99
N LYS A 142 5.22 27.19 -11.50
CA LYS A 142 4.03 27.30 -10.65
C LYS A 142 3.86 26.03 -9.81
N ALA A 143 3.30 26.22 -8.61
CA ALA A 143 2.84 25.09 -7.79
C ALA A 143 1.94 24.16 -8.61
N LYS A 144 2.16 22.86 -8.51
CA LYS A 144 1.35 21.83 -9.17
C LYS A 144 0.48 21.15 -8.13
N GLU A 145 -0.75 20.86 -8.50
CA GLU A 145 -1.59 20.01 -7.66
C GLU A 145 -0.90 18.65 -7.46
N PRO A 146 -0.76 18.17 -6.21
CA PRO A 146 -0.21 16.85 -5.94
C PRO A 146 -1.08 15.77 -6.57
N PHE A 147 -0.46 14.79 -7.23
CA PHE A 147 -1.20 13.67 -7.80
C PHE A 147 -1.92 12.87 -6.70
N PRO A 148 -3.06 12.21 -7.01
CA PRO A 148 -3.80 11.43 -6.04
C PRO A 148 -2.94 10.31 -5.41
N ILE A 149 -3.06 10.12 -4.09
CA ILE A 149 -2.43 8.99 -3.41
C ILE A 149 -3.19 7.72 -3.83
N LEU A 150 -2.47 6.73 -4.34
CA LEU A 150 -3.06 5.44 -4.67
C LEU A 150 -3.43 4.70 -3.38
N GLY A 151 -4.64 4.15 -3.34
CA GLY A 151 -5.11 3.33 -2.22
C GLY A 151 -5.33 1.89 -2.63
N GLY A 152 -4.99 0.94 -1.76
CA GLY A 152 -5.15 -0.45 -2.10
C GLY A 152 -5.21 -1.42 -0.93
N ILE A 153 -5.36 -2.70 -1.27
CA ILE A 153 -5.34 -3.82 -0.33
C ILE A 153 -4.41 -4.94 -0.83
N LEU A 154 -3.65 -5.51 0.08
CA LEU A 154 -2.75 -6.63 -0.15
C LEU A 154 -3.23 -7.81 0.70
N SER A 155 -3.49 -8.95 0.09
CA SER A 155 -3.97 -10.14 0.80
C SER A 155 -3.34 -11.41 0.27
N PHE A 156 -3.35 -12.47 1.08
CA PHE A 156 -2.97 -13.80 0.63
C PHE A 156 -4.16 -14.52 0.00
N GLU A 157 -5.31 -14.57 0.68
CA GLU A 157 -6.49 -15.34 0.33
C GLU A 157 -7.74 -14.46 0.24
N SER A 158 -8.82 -15.06 -0.23
CA SER A 158 -10.16 -14.48 -0.29
C SER A 158 -11.19 -15.43 0.31
N GLU A 159 -12.22 -14.89 0.97
CA GLU A 159 -13.38 -15.65 1.42
C GLU A 159 -14.41 -15.88 0.30
N TRP A 160 -14.23 -15.24 -0.85
CA TRP A 160 -15.15 -15.41 -1.98
C TRP A 160 -14.66 -16.43 -2.99
N ALA A 161 -15.62 -17.14 -3.59
CA ALA A 161 -15.42 -18.02 -4.72
C ALA A 161 -16.37 -17.60 -5.88
N PRO A 162 -15.89 -17.04 -6.98
CA PRO A 162 -14.50 -16.71 -7.27
C PRO A 162 -13.96 -15.51 -6.49
N ALA A 163 -12.67 -15.52 -6.16
CA ALA A 163 -12.01 -14.51 -5.33
C ALA A 163 -12.14 -13.08 -5.89
N LEU A 164 -11.94 -12.92 -7.20
CA LEU A 164 -12.03 -11.66 -7.94
C LEU A 164 -13.37 -11.54 -8.70
N GLY A 165 -14.45 -12.04 -8.11
CA GLY A 165 -15.76 -12.09 -8.73
C GLY A 165 -16.70 -10.94 -8.31
N PRO A 166 -18.00 -11.06 -8.68
CA PRO A 166 -19.01 -10.01 -8.46
C PRO A 166 -19.17 -9.56 -7.01
N SER A 167 -18.91 -10.44 -6.03
CA SER A 167 -18.98 -10.09 -4.60
C SER A 167 -17.89 -9.10 -4.22
N MET A 168 -16.67 -9.31 -4.70
CA MET A 168 -15.58 -8.37 -4.50
C MET A 168 -15.82 -7.06 -5.24
N GLU A 169 -16.27 -7.11 -6.49
CA GLU A 169 -16.59 -5.92 -7.29
C GLU A 169 -17.65 -5.05 -6.58
N ARG A 170 -18.65 -5.67 -5.97
CA ARG A 170 -19.68 -4.98 -5.18
C ARG A 170 -19.05 -4.31 -3.96
N ALA A 171 -18.28 -5.04 -3.15
CA ALA A 171 -17.61 -4.50 -1.96
C ALA A 171 -16.68 -3.33 -2.30
N LEU A 172 -15.95 -3.42 -3.43
CA LEU A 172 -15.12 -2.33 -3.92
C LEU A 172 -15.92 -1.10 -4.37
N SER A 173 -17.18 -1.28 -4.78
CA SER A 173 -18.04 -0.22 -5.31
C SER A 173 -18.84 0.50 -4.23
N ASP A 174 -18.97 -0.08 -3.04
CA ASP A 174 -19.79 0.44 -1.94
C ASP A 174 -19.21 1.71 -1.30
N TYR A 175 -17.99 2.10 -1.65
CA TYR A 175 -17.34 3.28 -1.11
C TYR A 175 -16.97 4.28 -2.21
N ALA A 176 -17.44 5.52 -2.03
CA ALA A 176 -17.07 6.65 -2.89
C ALA A 176 -15.71 7.25 -2.47
N ASP A 177 -15.17 8.17 -3.29
CA ASP A 177 -14.03 8.99 -2.87
C ASP A 177 -14.31 9.69 -1.52
N PRO A 178 -13.30 9.82 -0.63
CA PRO A 178 -11.87 9.57 -0.88
C PRO A 178 -11.39 8.14 -0.57
N GLY A 179 -12.24 7.22 -0.09
CA GLY A 179 -11.82 5.89 0.38
C GLY A 179 -11.69 4.83 -0.72
N ARG A 180 -11.96 5.15 -1.97
CA ARG A 180 -11.91 4.19 -3.09
C ARG A 180 -10.54 3.49 -3.18
N LEU A 181 -10.56 2.15 -3.29
CA LEU A 181 -9.36 1.38 -3.60
C LEU A 181 -9.10 1.35 -5.10
N ASP A 182 -7.89 1.73 -5.52
CA ASP A 182 -7.49 1.79 -6.93
C ASP A 182 -6.93 0.47 -7.42
N LEU A 183 -6.23 -0.25 -6.55
CA LEU A 183 -5.57 -1.50 -6.89
C LEU A 183 -5.48 -2.43 -5.68
N GLY A 184 -5.26 -3.71 -5.95
CA GLY A 184 -5.01 -4.69 -4.90
C GLY A 184 -4.49 -6.00 -5.45
N CYS A 185 -3.86 -6.77 -4.58
CA CYS A 185 -3.34 -8.08 -4.88
C CYS A 185 -3.85 -9.10 -3.86
N ILE A 186 -4.42 -10.19 -4.37
CA ILE A 186 -4.71 -11.39 -3.59
C ILE A 186 -3.75 -12.46 -4.11
N ALA A 187 -2.66 -12.71 -3.37
CA ALA A 187 -1.51 -13.45 -3.89
C ALA A 187 -1.85 -14.86 -4.39
N ALA A 188 -2.83 -15.52 -3.81
CA ALA A 188 -3.28 -16.84 -4.25
C ALA A 188 -4.13 -16.80 -5.53
N HIS A 189 -4.70 -15.65 -5.91
CA HIS A 189 -5.73 -15.57 -6.95
C HIS A 189 -5.44 -14.57 -8.07
N GLY A 190 -4.75 -13.46 -7.78
CA GLY A 190 -4.46 -12.46 -8.78
C GLY A 190 -4.51 -11.03 -8.24
N HIS A 191 -4.82 -10.08 -9.12
CA HIS A 191 -4.87 -8.66 -8.76
C HIS A 191 -6.04 -7.97 -9.45
N PHE A 192 -6.40 -6.81 -8.91
CA PHE A 192 -7.31 -5.88 -9.57
C PHE A 192 -6.66 -4.51 -9.68
N ASN A 193 -7.03 -3.77 -10.70
CA ASN A 193 -6.78 -2.34 -10.81
C ASN A 193 -8.03 -1.67 -11.38
N ARG A 194 -8.38 -0.52 -10.83
CA ARG A 194 -9.41 0.34 -11.41
C ARG A 194 -8.73 1.33 -12.35
N LYS A 195 -9.26 1.42 -13.56
CA LYS A 195 -8.85 2.50 -14.48
C LYS A 195 -9.31 3.83 -13.89
N ALA A 196 -8.40 4.81 -13.90
CA ALA A 196 -8.71 6.18 -13.54
C ALA A 196 -9.80 6.77 -14.42
#